data_aaa04749a5bdf5b743cd92807a0d3941
#
_entry.id   aaa04749a5bdf5b743cd92807a0d3941
#
_cell.length_a   1.000
_cell.length_b   1.000
_cell.length_c   1.000
_cell.angle_alpha   90.00
_cell.angle_beta   90.00
_cell.angle_gamma   90.00
#
_symmetry.space_group_name_H-M   'P 1'
#
loop_
_entity.id
_entity.type
_entity.pdbx_description
1 polymer ?
#
loop_
_entity_poly.entity_id
_entity_poly.type
_entity_poly.pdbx_seq_one_letter_code
_entity_poly.pdbx_strand_id
1 'polypeptide(L)'
;MNLSHEEEENSLSLSKFESMLKTNKVFFFDSEEFEDIILHYMDTGRLNLAKKALKLGLEQHPKSTGLKLVQVEMLVYEDKLDIAEKLLNELYAIEPTNEEIYIQKANIHSKRDEHEKAIEFLKIALKYTDDYADVYSMIGMEYLFMDNLELAKENFIKCLDEDTEDYSALYNVVYCFDFLDQNEEAIVYLNKFIDKNPYSEVAWHQLGRQYYALKNYEKAVWAFEYATLIDESFLGAIMEKAKSYEKLKKFQEAIDCYKIAIELDDPSSFVLLRMAKCYERLGNAEFALNFYLKTVHEDPLLDKGWIAITDFYIRQKNYQKALYYVNKAIGIDGDNPLYWKRFAAVNSALHFFEEAEYGYRKAFESGDVNLDTFTLWTDVLQFLGEFETAIEILLEATNLFPEEYEIEYRLAGLYFLSNENIKGNFHLNNGLRLNYKNKTVLKDYFPVVWERTEVQNQIAKFKK
;
A
#
# COMPACT_ATOMS: atom_id res chain seq x y z
N MET A 1 1.26 -10.08 -37.15
CA MET A 1 0.30 -10.44 -38.22
C MET A 1 -0.33 -11.82 -38.03
N ASN A 2 0.32 -12.76 -37.30
CA ASN A 2 -0.29 -14.09 -37.03
C ASN A 2 -1.28 -14.07 -35.84
N LEU A 3 -1.06 -13.28 -34.80
CA LEU A 3 -1.95 -13.18 -33.64
C LEU A 3 -3.39 -12.71 -34.00
N SER A 4 -3.54 -11.84 -34.99
CA SER A 4 -4.87 -11.38 -35.43
C SER A 4 -5.68 -12.43 -36.19
N HIS A 5 -5.05 -13.44 -36.78
CA HIS A 5 -5.74 -14.52 -37.46
C HIS A 5 -6.24 -15.59 -36.50
N GLU A 6 -5.46 -15.96 -35.49
CA GLU A 6 -5.88 -16.90 -34.44
C GLU A 6 -7.02 -16.33 -33.58
N GLU A 7 -6.95 -15.06 -33.19
CA GLU A 7 -8.04 -14.38 -32.46
C GLU A 7 -9.34 -14.31 -33.29
N GLU A 8 -9.25 -14.09 -34.60
CA GLU A 8 -10.42 -14.10 -35.48
C GLU A 8 -10.99 -15.52 -35.65
N GLU A 9 -10.16 -16.56 -35.78
CA GLU A 9 -10.59 -17.97 -35.87
C GLU A 9 -11.25 -18.43 -34.57
N ASN A 10 -10.65 -18.14 -33.39
CA ASN A 10 -11.21 -18.47 -32.08
C ASN A 10 -12.55 -17.75 -31.84
N SER A 11 -12.67 -16.49 -32.24
CA SER A 11 -13.93 -15.75 -32.19
C SER A 11 -15.03 -16.36 -33.08
N LEU A 12 -14.63 -16.91 -34.24
CA LEU A 12 -15.56 -17.57 -35.18
C LEU A 12 -16.05 -18.91 -34.61
N SER A 13 -15.15 -19.74 -34.08
CA SER A 13 -15.48 -21.04 -33.50
C SER A 13 -16.37 -20.89 -32.27
N LEU A 14 -16.10 -19.88 -31.43
CA LEU A 14 -16.95 -19.55 -30.28
C LEU A 14 -18.37 -19.11 -30.69
N SER A 15 -18.48 -18.21 -31.68
CA SER A 15 -19.78 -17.74 -32.22
C SER A 15 -20.58 -18.89 -32.85
N LYS A 16 -19.91 -19.79 -33.58
CA LYS A 16 -20.48 -20.99 -34.17
C LYS A 16 -21.00 -21.96 -33.07
N PHE A 17 -20.24 -22.13 -31.98
CA PHE A 17 -20.64 -22.95 -30.85
C PHE A 17 -21.84 -22.36 -30.10
N GLU A 18 -21.88 -21.05 -29.84
CA GLU A 18 -23.04 -20.40 -29.23
C GLU A 18 -24.30 -20.49 -30.10
N SER A 19 -24.14 -20.40 -31.44
CA SER A 19 -25.22 -20.61 -32.39
C SER A 19 -25.77 -22.05 -32.32
N MET A 20 -24.87 -23.04 -32.19
CA MET A 20 -25.24 -24.43 -32.02
C MET A 20 -26.09 -24.63 -30.75
N LEU A 21 -25.69 -24.03 -29.64
CA LEU A 21 -26.43 -24.13 -28.38
C LEU A 21 -27.83 -23.50 -28.46
N LYS A 22 -27.98 -22.42 -29.25
CA LYS A 22 -29.28 -21.72 -29.42
C LYS A 22 -30.23 -22.44 -30.38
N THR A 23 -29.71 -23.14 -31.38
CA THR A 23 -30.50 -23.69 -32.49
C THR A 23 -30.75 -25.20 -32.39
N ASN A 24 -30.18 -25.91 -31.44
CA ASN A 24 -30.15 -27.38 -31.33
C ASN A 24 -29.65 -28.10 -32.60
N LYS A 25 -28.86 -27.40 -33.43
CA LYS A 25 -28.18 -28.00 -34.57
C LYS A 25 -26.80 -28.46 -34.12
N VAL A 26 -26.47 -29.71 -34.40
CA VAL A 26 -25.13 -30.21 -34.09
C VAL A 26 -24.18 -29.79 -35.22
N PHE A 27 -23.16 -29.00 -34.85
CA PHE A 27 -22.05 -28.68 -35.76
C PHE A 27 -20.85 -29.55 -35.38
N PHE A 28 -20.03 -29.86 -36.36
CA PHE A 28 -18.75 -30.49 -36.12
C PHE A 28 -17.69 -29.44 -35.92
N PHE A 29 -16.81 -29.66 -34.95
CA PHE A 29 -15.65 -28.86 -34.64
C PHE A 29 -14.45 -29.80 -34.53
N ASP A 30 -13.25 -29.32 -34.82
CA ASP A 30 -12.03 -30.07 -34.57
C ASP A 30 -11.70 -30.13 -33.07
N SER A 31 -10.80 -31.04 -32.65
CA SER A 31 -10.46 -31.14 -31.23
C SER A 31 -9.85 -29.89 -30.66
N GLU A 32 -8.98 -29.20 -31.41
CA GLU A 32 -8.34 -27.94 -31.06
C GLU A 32 -9.37 -26.83 -30.91
N GLU A 33 -10.35 -26.71 -31.83
CA GLU A 33 -11.45 -25.73 -31.71
C GLU A 33 -12.26 -25.94 -30.41
N PHE A 34 -12.47 -27.20 -29.97
CA PHE A 34 -13.12 -27.47 -28.70
C PHE A 34 -12.24 -27.09 -27.50
N GLU A 35 -10.95 -27.35 -27.55
CA GLU A 35 -9.99 -27.04 -26.51
C GLU A 35 -10.01 -25.52 -26.25
N ASP A 36 -9.91 -24.70 -27.32
CA ASP A 36 -9.97 -23.24 -27.26
C ASP A 36 -11.30 -22.73 -26.69
N ILE A 37 -12.43 -23.29 -27.15
CA ILE A 37 -13.76 -22.93 -26.64
C ILE A 37 -13.88 -23.24 -25.16
N ILE A 38 -13.36 -24.37 -24.70
CA ILE A 38 -13.43 -24.78 -23.30
C ILE A 38 -12.58 -23.86 -22.43
N LEU A 39 -11.33 -23.62 -22.83
CA LEU A 39 -10.40 -22.73 -22.12
C LEU A 39 -10.98 -21.32 -22.04
N HIS A 40 -11.47 -20.75 -23.12
CA HIS A 40 -12.14 -19.45 -23.11
C HIS A 40 -13.30 -19.37 -22.09
N TYR A 41 -14.12 -20.43 -21.99
CA TYR A 41 -15.21 -20.45 -21.00
C TYR A 41 -14.70 -20.65 -19.56
N MET A 42 -13.58 -21.33 -19.37
CA MET A 42 -12.92 -21.44 -18.06
C MET A 42 -12.39 -20.08 -17.61
N ASP A 43 -11.67 -19.38 -18.46
CA ASP A 43 -11.08 -18.05 -18.18
C ASP A 43 -12.14 -16.99 -17.90
N THR A 44 -13.27 -17.05 -18.64
CA THR A 44 -14.40 -16.14 -18.41
C THR A 44 -15.32 -16.56 -17.24
N GLY A 45 -14.97 -17.62 -16.49
CA GLY A 45 -15.72 -18.12 -15.34
C GLY A 45 -17.05 -18.80 -15.69
N ARG A 46 -17.28 -19.10 -16.99
CA ARG A 46 -18.52 -19.72 -17.50
C ARG A 46 -18.46 -21.25 -17.46
N LEU A 47 -18.11 -21.84 -16.32
CA LEU A 47 -17.84 -23.26 -16.15
C LEU A 47 -18.93 -24.19 -16.67
N ASN A 48 -20.21 -23.80 -16.59
CA ASN A 48 -21.31 -24.60 -17.12
C ASN A 48 -21.27 -24.75 -18.65
N LEU A 49 -20.77 -23.72 -19.35
CA LEU A 49 -20.59 -23.76 -20.80
C LEU A 49 -19.34 -24.55 -21.16
N ALA A 50 -18.23 -24.40 -20.41
CA ALA A 50 -17.04 -25.19 -20.56
C ALA A 50 -17.34 -26.70 -20.43
N LYS A 51 -18.10 -27.11 -19.40
CA LYS A 51 -18.55 -28.53 -19.24
C LYS A 51 -19.38 -29.04 -20.40
N LYS A 52 -20.24 -28.21 -20.96
CA LYS A 52 -21.06 -28.60 -22.13
C LYS A 52 -20.18 -28.75 -23.36
N ALA A 53 -19.24 -27.84 -23.57
CA ALA A 53 -18.30 -27.89 -24.69
C ALA A 53 -17.41 -29.16 -24.56
N LEU A 54 -16.85 -29.40 -23.39
CA LEU A 54 -16.04 -30.60 -23.11
C LEU A 54 -16.83 -31.89 -23.38
N LYS A 55 -18.07 -31.98 -22.90
CA LYS A 55 -18.89 -33.17 -23.15
C LYS A 55 -19.11 -33.38 -24.63
N LEU A 56 -19.45 -32.37 -25.41
CA LEU A 56 -19.66 -32.47 -26.85
C LEU A 56 -18.36 -32.75 -27.57
N GLY A 57 -17.24 -32.16 -27.16
CA GLY A 57 -15.92 -32.44 -27.71
C GLY A 57 -15.52 -33.87 -27.54
N LEU A 58 -15.66 -34.46 -26.34
CA LEU A 58 -15.37 -35.88 -26.09
C LEU A 58 -16.35 -36.84 -26.79
N GLU A 59 -17.60 -36.43 -27.07
CA GLU A 59 -18.55 -37.21 -27.88
C GLU A 59 -18.10 -37.25 -29.35
N GLN A 60 -17.55 -36.16 -29.90
CA GLN A 60 -17.05 -36.09 -31.28
C GLN A 60 -15.63 -36.66 -31.40
N HIS A 61 -14.76 -36.46 -30.39
CA HIS A 61 -13.37 -36.86 -30.39
C HIS A 61 -12.99 -37.67 -29.13
N PRO A 62 -13.53 -38.90 -28.96
CA PRO A 62 -13.36 -39.69 -27.71
C PRO A 62 -11.91 -40.11 -27.42
N LYS A 63 -11.03 -40.01 -28.39
CA LYS A 63 -9.61 -40.41 -28.27
C LYS A 63 -8.66 -39.19 -28.21
N SER A 64 -9.15 -37.97 -28.30
CA SER A 64 -8.29 -36.77 -28.20
C SER A 64 -7.61 -36.73 -26.83
N THR A 65 -6.29 -36.68 -26.82
CA THR A 65 -5.47 -36.49 -25.62
C THR A 65 -5.61 -35.07 -25.13
N GLY A 66 -5.62 -34.09 -26.02
CA GLY A 66 -5.78 -32.66 -25.68
C GLY A 66 -7.08 -32.41 -24.92
N LEU A 67 -8.24 -32.84 -25.45
CA LEU A 67 -9.53 -32.70 -24.74
C LEU A 67 -9.56 -33.40 -23.36
N LYS A 68 -8.84 -34.51 -23.20
CA LYS A 68 -8.72 -35.18 -21.90
C LYS A 68 -7.80 -34.42 -20.95
N LEU A 69 -6.76 -33.76 -21.46
CA LEU A 69 -5.91 -32.85 -20.65
C LEU A 69 -6.68 -31.64 -20.18
N VAL A 70 -7.47 -30.99 -21.06
CA VAL A 70 -8.39 -29.92 -20.66
C VAL A 70 -9.45 -30.43 -19.65
N GLN A 71 -9.89 -31.71 -19.79
CA GLN A 71 -10.74 -32.32 -18.75
C GLN A 71 -10.03 -32.44 -17.40
N VAL A 72 -8.74 -32.79 -17.41
CA VAL A 72 -7.94 -32.81 -16.17
C VAL A 72 -7.82 -31.43 -15.57
N GLU A 73 -7.49 -30.42 -16.35
CA GLU A 73 -7.40 -29.03 -15.91
C GLU A 73 -8.72 -28.54 -15.26
N MET A 74 -9.84 -28.84 -15.91
CA MET A 74 -11.16 -28.53 -15.32
C MET A 74 -11.41 -29.28 -14.00
N LEU A 75 -10.97 -30.53 -13.87
CA LEU A 75 -11.09 -31.29 -12.63
C LEU A 75 -10.18 -30.74 -11.53
N VAL A 76 -8.98 -30.27 -11.86
CA VAL A 76 -8.06 -29.59 -10.96
C VAL A 76 -8.67 -28.25 -10.50
N TYR A 77 -9.27 -27.51 -11.42
CA TYR A 77 -9.99 -26.27 -11.10
C TYR A 77 -11.15 -26.52 -10.12
N GLU A 78 -11.86 -27.63 -10.30
CA GLU A 78 -12.99 -28.07 -9.42
C GLU A 78 -12.55 -28.75 -8.12
N ASP A 79 -11.24 -28.80 -7.84
CA ASP A 79 -10.66 -29.50 -6.67
C ASP A 79 -10.95 -31.01 -6.62
N LYS A 80 -11.17 -31.63 -7.77
CA LYS A 80 -11.41 -33.08 -7.92
C LYS A 80 -10.11 -33.83 -8.21
N LEU A 81 -9.10 -33.61 -7.38
CA LEU A 81 -7.70 -33.99 -7.62
C LEU A 81 -7.51 -35.50 -7.82
N ASP A 82 -8.21 -36.32 -7.05
CA ASP A 82 -8.06 -37.80 -7.19
C ASP A 82 -8.60 -38.33 -8.52
N ILE A 83 -9.61 -37.70 -9.09
CA ILE A 83 -10.15 -38.07 -10.41
C ILE A 83 -9.22 -37.58 -11.50
N ALA A 84 -8.72 -36.36 -11.38
CA ALA A 84 -7.73 -35.76 -12.28
C ALA A 84 -6.46 -36.66 -12.36
N GLU A 85 -5.92 -37.07 -11.22
CA GLU A 85 -4.72 -37.90 -11.14
C GLU A 85 -4.90 -39.28 -11.79
N LYS A 86 -6.06 -39.91 -11.62
CA LYS A 86 -6.37 -41.17 -12.30
C LYS A 86 -6.36 -41.03 -13.82
N LEU A 87 -7.03 -39.99 -14.33
CA LEU A 87 -7.09 -39.70 -15.76
C LEU A 87 -5.68 -39.39 -16.31
N LEU A 88 -4.88 -38.60 -15.58
CA LEU A 88 -3.49 -38.33 -15.96
C LEU A 88 -2.63 -39.59 -16.03
N ASN A 89 -2.80 -40.54 -15.13
CA ASN A 89 -2.07 -41.78 -15.15
C ASN A 89 -2.46 -42.67 -16.37
N GLU A 90 -3.71 -42.59 -16.83
CA GLU A 90 -4.14 -43.23 -18.08
C GLU A 90 -3.50 -42.55 -19.30
N LEU A 91 -3.46 -41.22 -19.33
CA LEU A 91 -2.82 -40.43 -20.39
C LEU A 91 -1.32 -40.66 -20.44
N TYR A 92 -0.66 -40.71 -19.30
CA TYR A 92 0.78 -41.00 -19.20
C TYR A 92 1.15 -42.33 -19.80
N ALA A 93 0.29 -43.36 -19.69
CA ALA A 93 0.54 -44.69 -20.29
C ALA A 93 0.46 -44.62 -21.83
N ILE A 94 -0.18 -43.62 -22.41
CA ILE A 94 -0.35 -43.44 -23.86
C ILE A 94 0.76 -42.54 -24.43
N GLU A 95 0.99 -41.39 -23.76
CA GLU A 95 1.91 -40.33 -24.22
C GLU A 95 2.89 -39.92 -23.08
N PRO A 96 3.90 -40.76 -22.76
CA PRO A 96 4.78 -40.48 -21.60
C PRO A 96 5.74 -39.30 -21.80
N THR A 97 5.82 -38.73 -22.98
CA THR A 97 6.68 -37.59 -23.32
C THR A 97 5.89 -36.28 -23.52
N ASN A 98 4.58 -36.29 -23.28
CA ASN A 98 3.76 -35.09 -23.36
C ASN A 98 3.99 -34.26 -22.13
N GLU A 99 4.50 -33.03 -22.30
CA GLU A 99 4.87 -32.10 -21.23
C GLU A 99 3.67 -31.71 -20.38
N GLU A 100 2.49 -31.52 -20.99
CA GLU A 100 1.28 -31.10 -20.32
C GLU A 100 0.87 -32.07 -19.21
N ILE A 101 1.13 -33.37 -19.40
CA ILE A 101 0.87 -34.36 -18.35
C ILE A 101 1.68 -34.06 -17.07
N TYR A 102 2.92 -33.62 -17.23
CA TYR A 102 3.77 -33.28 -16.08
C TYR A 102 3.39 -31.95 -15.47
N ILE A 103 2.98 -30.99 -16.29
CA ILE A 103 2.44 -29.69 -15.83
C ILE A 103 1.18 -29.91 -14.99
N GLN A 104 0.24 -30.71 -15.48
CA GLN A 104 -0.99 -31.02 -14.72
C GLN A 104 -0.73 -31.86 -13.47
N LYS A 105 0.28 -32.76 -13.46
CA LYS A 105 0.73 -33.42 -12.23
C LYS A 105 1.28 -32.40 -11.22
N ALA A 106 2.08 -31.46 -11.68
CA ALA A 106 2.60 -30.39 -10.83
C ALA A 106 1.45 -29.55 -10.23
N ASN A 107 0.46 -29.17 -11.05
CA ASN A 107 -0.72 -28.43 -10.59
C ASN A 107 -1.50 -29.17 -9.50
N ILE A 108 -1.65 -30.52 -9.63
CA ILE A 108 -2.29 -31.33 -8.58
C ILE A 108 -1.49 -31.30 -7.28
N HIS A 109 -0.14 -31.44 -7.36
CA HIS A 109 0.71 -31.41 -6.19
C HIS A 109 0.77 -30.02 -5.56
N SER A 110 0.79 -28.94 -6.36
CA SER A 110 0.69 -27.56 -5.90
C SER A 110 -0.61 -27.33 -5.11
N LYS A 111 -1.75 -27.79 -5.64
CA LYS A 111 -3.05 -27.73 -4.96
C LYS A 111 -3.11 -28.51 -3.63
N ARG A 112 -2.22 -29.48 -3.45
CA ARG A 112 -2.07 -30.25 -2.19
C ARG A 112 -1.01 -29.67 -1.28
N ASP A 113 -0.48 -28.46 -1.56
CA ASP A 113 0.64 -27.82 -0.86
C ASP A 113 1.93 -28.67 -0.86
N GLU A 114 2.10 -29.56 -1.87
CA GLU A 114 3.28 -30.42 -2.05
C GLU A 114 4.24 -29.78 -3.07
N HIS A 115 4.69 -28.56 -2.80
CA HIS A 115 5.44 -27.72 -3.73
C HIS A 115 6.74 -28.35 -4.25
N GLU A 116 7.49 -29.08 -3.41
CA GLU A 116 8.70 -29.77 -3.83
C GLU A 116 8.42 -30.81 -4.93
N LYS A 117 7.32 -31.56 -4.80
CA LYS A 117 6.92 -32.53 -5.83
C LYS A 117 6.43 -31.85 -7.10
N ALA A 118 5.70 -30.74 -6.96
CA ALA A 118 5.30 -29.92 -8.10
C ALA A 118 6.53 -29.49 -8.91
N ILE A 119 7.57 -28.97 -8.25
CA ILE A 119 8.83 -28.58 -8.88
C ILE A 119 9.53 -29.79 -9.54
N GLU A 120 9.50 -30.98 -8.93
CA GLU A 120 10.07 -32.17 -9.53
C GLU A 120 9.38 -32.52 -10.87
N PHE A 121 8.06 -32.43 -10.94
CA PHE A 121 7.31 -32.66 -12.18
C PHE A 121 7.55 -31.54 -13.20
N LEU A 122 7.59 -30.29 -12.83
CA LEU A 122 7.93 -29.17 -13.73
C LEU A 122 9.35 -29.32 -14.31
N LYS A 123 10.33 -29.77 -13.52
CA LYS A 123 11.67 -30.09 -14.02
C LYS A 123 11.70 -31.28 -15.01
N ILE A 124 10.70 -32.15 -14.97
CA ILE A 124 10.55 -33.19 -15.99
C ILE A 124 9.89 -32.57 -17.23
N ALA A 125 8.88 -31.72 -17.08
CA ALA A 125 8.24 -31.00 -18.18
C ALA A 125 9.27 -30.22 -19.02
N LEU A 126 10.23 -29.54 -18.39
CA LEU A 126 11.35 -28.83 -19.07
C LEU A 126 12.17 -29.71 -20.05
N LYS A 127 12.07 -31.03 -19.99
CA LYS A 127 12.78 -31.92 -20.93
C LYS A 127 12.01 -32.17 -22.21
N TYR A 128 10.73 -31.85 -22.22
CA TYR A 128 9.82 -32.20 -23.31
C TYR A 128 9.13 -30.97 -23.90
N THR A 129 9.07 -29.86 -23.16
CA THR A 129 8.44 -28.64 -23.63
C THR A 129 9.30 -27.86 -24.62
N ASP A 130 8.65 -27.16 -25.51
CA ASP A 130 9.24 -26.09 -26.33
C ASP A 130 9.01 -24.70 -25.71
N ASP A 131 8.07 -24.61 -24.77
CA ASP A 131 7.78 -23.40 -24.00
C ASP A 131 8.48 -23.43 -22.63
N TYR A 132 9.75 -23.03 -22.62
CA TYR A 132 10.55 -22.97 -21.40
C TYR A 132 10.13 -21.84 -20.49
N ALA A 133 9.64 -20.70 -21.04
CA ALA A 133 9.29 -19.53 -20.27
C ALA A 133 8.18 -19.84 -19.28
N ASP A 134 7.09 -20.44 -19.74
CA ASP A 134 5.94 -20.78 -18.91
C ASP A 134 6.32 -21.74 -17.78
N VAL A 135 7.07 -22.79 -18.09
CA VAL A 135 7.49 -23.77 -17.06
C VAL A 135 8.44 -23.15 -16.03
N TYR A 136 9.37 -22.23 -16.44
CA TYR A 136 10.20 -21.52 -15.47
C TYR A 136 9.38 -20.56 -14.60
N SER A 137 8.37 -19.90 -15.16
CA SER A 137 7.43 -19.07 -14.41
C SER A 137 6.71 -19.90 -13.34
N MET A 138 6.18 -21.09 -13.71
CA MET A 138 5.54 -22.01 -12.77
C MET A 138 6.49 -22.47 -11.66
N ILE A 139 7.73 -22.84 -11.98
CA ILE A 139 8.73 -23.22 -10.97
C ILE A 139 9.02 -22.02 -10.03
N GLY A 140 9.10 -20.82 -10.58
CA GLY A 140 9.27 -19.60 -9.81
C GLY A 140 8.14 -19.38 -8.81
N MET A 141 6.89 -19.61 -9.23
CA MET A 141 5.70 -19.52 -8.37
C MET A 141 5.73 -20.57 -7.25
N GLU A 142 6.10 -21.80 -7.55
CA GLU A 142 6.21 -22.86 -6.52
C GLU A 142 7.24 -22.49 -5.45
N TYR A 143 8.38 -21.89 -5.84
CA TYR A 143 9.37 -21.39 -4.90
C TYR A 143 8.86 -20.20 -4.10
N LEU A 144 8.00 -19.34 -4.67
CA LEU A 144 7.35 -18.26 -3.92
C LEU A 144 6.41 -18.81 -2.84
N PHE A 145 5.62 -19.83 -3.15
CA PHE A 145 4.76 -20.49 -2.16
C PHE A 145 5.55 -21.13 -1.01
N MET A 146 6.80 -21.54 -1.27
CA MET A 146 7.74 -22.05 -0.27
C MET A 146 8.51 -20.93 0.47
N ASP A 147 8.22 -19.67 0.21
CA ASP A 147 8.98 -18.51 0.72
C ASP A 147 10.48 -18.52 0.37
N ASN A 148 10.83 -19.23 -0.72
CA ASN A 148 12.21 -19.31 -1.19
C ASN A 148 12.46 -18.29 -2.30
N LEU A 149 12.59 -17.01 -1.89
CA LEU A 149 12.68 -15.85 -2.78
C LEU A 149 13.90 -15.90 -3.71
N GLU A 150 15.04 -16.45 -3.27
CA GLU A 150 16.23 -16.54 -4.11
C GLU A 150 16.03 -17.50 -5.29
N LEU A 151 15.50 -18.70 -5.04
CA LEU A 151 15.22 -19.66 -6.11
C LEU A 151 14.05 -19.23 -6.99
N ALA A 152 13.04 -18.55 -6.42
CA ALA A 152 11.96 -17.94 -7.19
C ALA A 152 12.52 -16.92 -8.18
N LYS A 153 13.32 -15.96 -7.70
CA LYS A 153 14.00 -14.95 -8.51
C LYS A 153 14.80 -15.55 -9.66
N GLU A 154 15.62 -16.56 -9.36
CA GLU A 154 16.44 -17.24 -10.38
C GLU A 154 15.59 -17.86 -11.50
N ASN A 155 14.43 -18.44 -11.18
CA ASN A 155 13.56 -19.06 -12.17
C ASN A 155 12.78 -18.01 -12.98
N PHE A 156 12.29 -16.94 -12.36
CA PHE A 156 11.67 -15.85 -13.12
C PHE A 156 12.67 -15.12 -14.03
N ILE A 157 13.94 -15.03 -13.64
CA ILE A 157 14.98 -14.50 -14.54
C ILE A 157 15.17 -15.44 -15.75
N LYS A 158 15.14 -16.77 -15.57
CA LYS A 158 15.20 -17.71 -16.69
C LYS A 158 13.97 -17.60 -17.59
N CYS A 159 12.77 -17.42 -17.01
CA CYS A 159 11.56 -17.11 -17.76
C CYS A 159 11.79 -15.89 -18.67
N LEU A 160 12.29 -14.78 -18.12
CA LEU A 160 12.55 -13.55 -18.86
C LEU A 160 13.72 -13.65 -19.85
N ASP A 161 14.63 -14.61 -19.70
CA ASP A 161 15.67 -14.87 -20.71
C ASP A 161 15.09 -15.60 -21.93
N GLU A 162 13.96 -16.33 -21.77
CA GLU A 162 13.24 -17.01 -22.88
C GLU A 162 12.15 -16.10 -23.48
N ASP A 163 11.35 -15.44 -22.61
CA ASP A 163 10.31 -14.47 -23.01
C ASP A 163 10.49 -13.14 -22.28
N THR A 164 11.00 -12.14 -22.99
CA THR A 164 11.23 -10.80 -22.45
C THR A 164 9.97 -9.96 -22.31
N GLU A 165 8.84 -10.40 -22.85
CA GLU A 165 7.55 -9.73 -22.80
C GLU A 165 6.67 -10.24 -21.65
N ASP A 166 7.11 -11.25 -20.88
CA ASP A 166 6.40 -11.68 -19.67
C ASP A 166 6.56 -10.64 -18.55
N TYR A 167 5.65 -9.67 -18.54
CA TYR A 167 5.61 -8.63 -17.51
C TYR A 167 5.32 -9.19 -16.11
N SER A 168 4.61 -10.32 -16.01
CA SER A 168 4.33 -10.97 -14.73
C SER A 168 5.61 -11.51 -14.11
N ALA A 169 6.46 -12.17 -14.90
CA ALA A 169 7.77 -12.61 -14.45
C ALA A 169 8.67 -11.44 -14.06
N LEU A 170 8.63 -10.32 -14.80
CA LEU A 170 9.41 -9.11 -14.46
C LEU A 170 8.97 -8.52 -13.11
N TYR A 171 7.66 -8.43 -12.86
CA TYR A 171 7.13 -8.00 -11.58
C TYR A 171 7.57 -8.93 -10.43
N ASN A 172 7.54 -10.25 -10.66
CA ASN A 172 7.93 -11.24 -9.68
C ASN A 172 9.45 -11.20 -9.38
N VAL A 173 10.31 -10.95 -10.37
CA VAL A 173 11.75 -10.72 -10.16
C VAL A 173 11.96 -9.53 -9.23
N VAL A 174 11.30 -8.40 -9.53
CA VAL A 174 11.42 -7.18 -8.70
C VAL A 174 10.83 -7.40 -7.31
N TYR A 175 9.69 -8.09 -7.20
CA TYR A 175 9.12 -8.48 -5.92
C TYR A 175 10.13 -9.25 -5.06
N CYS A 176 10.81 -10.24 -5.63
CA CYS A 176 11.83 -11.01 -4.91
C CYS A 176 12.99 -10.10 -4.44
N PHE A 177 13.48 -9.21 -5.29
CA PHE A 177 14.50 -8.24 -4.90
C PHE A 177 14.06 -7.35 -3.76
N ASP A 178 12.82 -6.81 -3.82
CA ASP A 178 12.27 -5.93 -2.80
C ASP A 178 12.20 -6.62 -1.43
N PHE A 179 11.71 -7.87 -1.38
CA PHE A 179 11.59 -8.63 -0.13
C PHE A 179 12.94 -9.14 0.42
N LEU A 180 13.95 -9.24 -0.43
CA LEU A 180 15.32 -9.56 -0.02
C LEU A 180 16.15 -8.32 0.35
N ASP A 181 15.57 -7.11 0.33
CA ASP A 181 16.25 -5.83 0.53
C ASP A 181 17.42 -5.60 -0.47
N GLN A 182 17.34 -6.17 -1.68
CA GLN A 182 18.38 -6.15 -2.72
C GLN A 182 18.10 -5.05 -3.77
N ASN A 183 17.77 -3.84 -3.35
CA ASN A 183 17.40 -2.76 -4.28
C ASN A 183 18.54 -2.37 -5.26
N GLU A 184 19.79 -2.44 -4.81
CA GLU A 184 20.96 -2.10 -5.65
C GLU A 184 21.20 -3.17 -6.73
N GLU A 185 21.04 -4.45 -6.39
CA GLU A 185 21.10 -5.57 -7.31
C GLU A 185 19.95 -5.53 -8.32
N ALA A 186 18.74 -5.17 -7.87
CA ALA A 186 17.59 -4.95 -8.74
C ALA A 186 17.89 -3.88 -9.79
N ILE A 187 18.50 -2.76 -9.39
CA ILE A 187 18.93 -1.70 -10.33
C ILE A 187 19.92 -2.23 -11.36
N VAL A 188 20.90 -3.02 -10.92
CA VAL A 188 21.89 -3.63 -11.85
C VAL A 188 21.20 -4.58 -12.83
N TYR A 189 20.28 -5.41 -12.35
CA TYR A 189 19.52 -6.33 -13.18
C TYR A 189 18.64 -5.56 -14.19
N LEU A 190 17.83 -4.61 -13.71
CA LEU A 190 16.92 -3.83 -14.55
C LEU A 190 17.65 -3.05 -15.63
N ASN A 191 18.81 -2.45 -15.32
CA ASN A 191 19.62 -1.79 -16.35
C ASN A 191 20.07 -2.77 -17.45
N LYS A 192 20.54 -3.98 -17.08
CA LYS A 192 20.92 -5.01 -18.06
C LYS A 192 19.72 -5.48 -18.88
N PHE A 193 18.55 -5.57 -18.28
CA PHE A 193 17.31 -5.94 -18.96
C PHE A 193 16.89 -4.86 -19.96
N ILE A 194 16.94 -3.59 -19.54
CA ILE A 194 16.63 -2.42 -20.38
C ILE A 194 17.64 -2.28 -21.54
N ASP A 195 18.92 -2.58 -21.32
CA ASP A 195 19.93 -2.57 -22.41
C ASP A 195 19.56 -3.55 -23.54
N LYS A 196 18.90 -4.67 -23.22
CA LYS A 196 18.37 -5.63 -24.21
C LYS A 196 16.99 -5.23 -24.74
N ASN A 197 16.15 -4.64 -23.88
CA ASN A 197 14.75 -4.33 -24.15
C ASN A 197 14.44 -2.85 -23.84
N PRO A 198 14.95 -1.90 -24.62
CA PRO A 198 14.90 -0.47 -24.31
C PRO A 198 13.49 0.13 -24.38
N TYR A 199 12.53 -0.56 -24.99
CA TYR A 199 11.15 -0.13 -25.10
C TYR A 199 10.20 -0.80 -24.12
N SER A 200 10.71 -1.48 -23.08
CA SER A 200 9.88 -2.02 -22.01
C SER A 200 9.54 -0.90 -21.02
N GLU A 201 8.34 -0.34 -21.12
CA GLU A 201 7.83 0.69 -20.20
C GLU A 201 7.76 0.16 -18.77
N VAL A 202 7.46 -1.12 -18.61
CA VAL A 202 7.41 -1.79 -17.29
C VAL A 202 8.80 -1.85 -16.66
N ALA A 203 9.84 -2.19 -17.41
CA ALA A 203 11.21 -2.24 -16.87
C ALA A 203 11.70 -0.85 -16.43
N TRP A 204 11.43 0.19 -17.21
CA TRP A 204 11.72 1.57 -16.83
C TRP A 204 10.94 2.00 -15.59
N HIS A 205 9.66 1.63 -15.50
CA HIS A 205 8.84 1.91 -14.33
C HIS A 205 9.40 1.21 -13.07
N GLN A 206 9.76 -0.08 -13.16
CA GLN A 206 10.35 -0.80 -12.04
C GLN A 206 11.69 -0.21 -11.62
N LEU A 207 12.55 0.20 -12.58
CA LEU A 207 13.80 0.90 -12.29
C LEU A 207 13.56 2.21 -11.52
N GLY A 208 12.54 2.97 -11.92
CA GLY A 208 12.13 4.20 -11.21
C GLY A 208 11.71 3.92 -9.77
N ARG A 209 10.97 2.83 -9.52
CA ARG A 209 10.56 2.40 -8.18
C ARG A 209 11.77 2.06 -7.31
N GLN A 210 12.77 1.35 -7.84
CA GLN A 210 14.00 1.04 -7.11
C GLN A 210 14.77 2.31 -6.72
N TYR A 211 14.93 3.25 -7.65
CA TYR A 211 15.54 4.54 -7.33
C TYR A 211 14.74 5.34 -6.28
N TYR A 212 13.40 5.27 -6.34
CA TYR A 212 12.54 5.94 -5.35
C TYR A 212 12.71 5.33 -3.96
N ALA A 213 12.79 4.00 -3.84
CA ALA A 213 13.02 3.28 -2.58
C ALA A 213 14.37 3.70 -1.94
N LEU A 214 15.41 3.83 -2.75
CA LEU A 214 16.73 4.36 -2.33
C LEU A 214 16.76 5.89 -2.13
N LYS A 215 15.61 6.57 -2.21
CA LYS A 215 15.47 8.03 -2.08
C LYS A 215 16.23 8.84 -3.12
N ASN A 216 16.65 8.21 -4.24
CA ASN A 216 17.24 8.90 -5.37
C ASN A 216 16.15 9.38 -6.33
N TYR A 217 15.44 10.43 -5.90
CA TYR A 217 14.24 10.90 -6.57
C TYR A 217 14.51 11.50 -7.97
N GLU A 218 15.70 12.06 -8.21
CA GLU A 218 16.09 12.55 -9.53
C GLU A 218 16.18 11.43 -10.55
N LYS A 219 16.84 10.32 -10.19
CA LYS A 219 16.94 9.15 -11.07
C LYS A 219 15.57 8.44 -11.20
N ALA A 220 14.76 8.45 -10.14
CA ALA A 220 13.41 7.93 -10.21
C ALA A 220 12.56 8.69 -11.24
N VAL A 221 12.57 10.02 -11.20
CA VAL A 221 11.89 10.86 -12.20
C VAL A 221 12.38 10.54 -13.61
N TRP A 222 13.70 10.45 -13.79
CA TRP A 222 14.29 10.12 -15.09
C TRP A 222 13.79 8.77 -15.63
N ALA A 223 13.77 7.74 -14.81
CA ALA A 223 13.31 6.42 -15.25
C ALA A 223 11.77 6.41 -15.54
N PHE A 224 10.96 7.04 -14.69
CA PHE A 224 9.53 7.18 -14.95
C PHE A 224 9.24 8.04 -16.20
N GLU A 225 10.11 8.99 -16.52
CA GLU A 225 9.98 9.77 -17.74
C GLU A 225 10.15 8.89 -18.99
N TYR A 226 11.15 7.98 -19.01
CA TYR A 226 11.27 7.01 -20.09
C TYR A 226 10.07 6.08 -20.18
N ALA A 227 9.57 5.57 -19.05
CA ALA A 227 8.35 4.75 -19.06
C ALA A 227 7.17 5.49 -19.69
N THR A 228 6.97 6.78 -19.36
CA THR A 228 5.89 7.61 -19.91
C THR A 228 6.14 8.09 -21.34
N LEU A 229 7.37 8.07 -21.83
CA LEU A 229 7.68 8.34 -23.24
C LEU A 229 7.38 7.12 -24.13
N ILE A 230 7.48 5.92 -23.59
CA ILE A 230 7.16 4.67 -24.31
C ILE A 230 5.64 4.46 -24.33
N ASP A 231 5.00 4.59 -23.17
CA ASP A 231 3.54 4.55 -23.04
C ASP A 231 3.04 5.81 -22.31
N GLU A 232 2.48 6.74 -23.09
CA GLU A 232 1.93 8.01 -22.59
C GLU A 232 0.71 7.80 -21.66
N SER A 233 0.07 6.64 -21.75
CA SER A 233 -1.08 6.28 -20.93
C SER A 233 -0.73 5.49 -19.66
N PHE A 234 0.55 5.20 -19.40
CA PHE A 234 0.98 4.43 -18.25
C PHE A 234 0.76 5.19 -16.94
N LEU A 235 -0.46 5.13 -16.43
CA LEU A 235 -0.92 5.87 -15.25
C LEU A 235 -0.03 5.63 -14.03
N GLY A 236 0.45 4.39 -13.81
CA GLY A 236 1.34 4.04 -12.72
C GLY A 236 2.62 4.86 -12.72
N ALA A 237 3.29 4.95 -13.88
CA ALA A 237 4.52 5.72 -14.03
C ALA A 237 4.30 7.23 -13.85
N ILE A 238 3.20 7.77 -14.41
CA ILE A 238 2.82 9.19 -14.25
C ILE A 238 2.62 9.53 -12.78
N MET A 239 1.91 8.69 -12.04
CA MET A 239 1.61 8.89 -10.63
C MET A 239 2.86 8.83 -9.76
N GLU A 240 3.77 7.90 -10.03
CA GLU A 240 5.00 7.76 -9.25
C GLU A 240 6.04 8.83 -9.63
N LYS A 241 6.06 9.29 -10.88
CA LYS A 241 6.79 10.49 -11.32
C LYS A 241 6.33 11.72 -10.54
N ALA A 242 5.02 11.94 -10.43
CA ALA A 242 4.46 13.02 -9.65
C ALA A 242 4.86 12.96 -8.17
N LYS A 243 4.76 11.78 -7.53
CA LYS A 243 5.22 11.57 -6.15
C LYS A 243 6.72 11.87 -5.98
N SER A 244 7.54 11.52 -6.97
CA SER A 244 8.97 11.80 -6.97
C SER A 244 9.25 13.31 -7.04
N TYR A 245 8.52 14.04 -7.89
CA TYR A 245 8.59 15.49 -7.94
C TYR A 245 8.19 16.16 -6.62
N GLU A 246 7.17 15.64 -5.91
CA GLU A 246 6.83 16.14 -4.58
C GLU A 246 7.99 15.99 -3.59
N LYS A 247 8.69 14.86 -3.61
CA LYS A 247 9.87 14.62 -2.75
C LYS A 247 11.01 15.59 -3.07
N LEU A 248 11.18 15.95 -4.33
CA LEU A 248 12.11 16.97 -4.81
C LEU A 248 11.63 18.40 -4.55
N LYS A 249 10.43 18.59 -3.97
CA LYS A 249 9.77 19.88 -3.79
C LYS A 249 9.49 20.64 -5.10
N LYS A 250 9.45 19.92 -6.21
CA LYS A 250 9.06 20.42 -7.54
C LYS A 250 7.55 20.29 -7.70
N PHE A 251 6.82 21.14 -6.95
CA PHE A 251 5.38 20.99 -6.81
C PHE A 251 4.59 21.33 -8.07
N GLN A 252 5.11 22.23 -8.92
CA GLN A 252 4.45 22.55 -10.18
C GLN A 252 4.50 21.37 -11.15
N GLU A 253 5.67 20.75 -11.29
CA GLU A 253 5.87 19.57 -12.13
C GLU A 253 5.04 18.37 -11.63
N ALA A 254 4.90 18.22 -10.31
CA ALA A 254 4.01 17.21 -9.73
C ALA A 254 2.54 17.46 -10.11
N ILE A 255 2.07 18.71 -10.04
CA ILE A 255 0.70 19.10 -10.43
C ILE A 255 0.47 18.80 -11.92
N ASP A 256 1.44 19.07 -12.78
CA ASP A 256 1.30 18.85 -14.21
C ASP A 256 1.19 17.34 -14.53
N CYS A 257 1.95 16.49 -13.84
CA CYS A 257 1.76 15.03 -13.92
C CYS A 257 0.38 14.60 -13.40
N TYR A 258 -0.09 15.12 -12.27
CA TYR A 258 -1.43 14.79 -11.76
C TYR A 258 -2.56 15.25 -12.67
N LYS A 259 -2.42 16.34 -13.40
CA LYS A 259 -3.40 16.75 -14.42
C LYS A 259 -3.50 15.72 -15.56
N ILE A 260 -2.35 15.24 -16.06
CA ILE A 260 -2.32 14.18 -17.06
C ILE A 260 -3.03 12.92 -16.53
N ALA A 261 -2.75 12.54 -15.27
CA ALA A 261 -3.40 11.38 -14.67
C ALA A 261 -4.94 11.52 -14.60
N ILE A 262 -5.46 12.72 -14.32
CA ILE A 262 -6.91 13.01 -14.30
C ILE A 262 -7.52 13.00 -15.70
N GLU A 263 -6.75 13.35 -16.73
CA GLU A 263 -7.22 13.33 -18.11
C GLU A 263 -7.30 11.90 -18.68
N LEU A 264 -6.49 10.99 -18.15
CA LEU A 264 -6.44 9.57 -18.57
C LEU A 264 -7.47 8.70 -17.85
N ASP A 265 -7.79 9.03 -16.61
CA ASP A 265 -8.72 8.27 -15.77
C ASP A 265 -9.54 9.23 -14.92
N ASP A 266 -10.69 8.81 -14.45
CA ASP A 266 -11.54 9.63 -13.58
C ASP A 266 -10.77 10.08 -12.33
N PRO A 267 -10.92 11.35 -11.89
CA PRO A 267 -10.13 11.92 -10.82
C PRO A 267 -10.40 11.21 -9.49
N SER A 268 -9.48 10.37 -9.06
CA SER A 268 -9.58 9.77 -7.73
C SER A 268 -9.39 10.83 -6.63
N SER A 269 -10.12 10.70 -5.53
CA SER A 269 -9.99 11.55 -4.34
C SER A 269 -8.54 11.66 -3.84
N PHE A 270 -7.75 10.59 -4.03
CA PHE A 270 -6.34 10.56 -3.69
C PHE A 270 -5.53 11.57 -4.54
N VAL A 271 -5.72 11.60 -5.85
CA VAL A 271 -5.00 12.52 -6.76
C VAL A 271 -5.38 13.97 -6.45
N LEU A 272 -6.68 14.24 -6.27
CA LEU A 272 -7.18 15.57 -5.90
C LEU A 272 -6.57 16.06 -4.58
N LEU A 273 -6.46 15.18 -3.58
CA LEU A 273 -5.83 15.50 -2.30
C LEU A 273 -4.34 15.86 -2.45
N ARG A 274 -3.61 15.12 -3.30
CA ARG A 274 -2.19 15.41 -3.54
C ARG A 274 -1.99 16.72 -4.29
N MET A 275 -2.81 16.98 -5.31
CA MET A 275 -2.81 18.27 -6.01
C MET A 275 -3.07 19.44 -5.06
N ALA A 276 -4.07 19.31 -4.18
CA ALA A 276 -4.38 20.32 -3.18
C ALA A 276 -3.16 20.63 -2.30
N LYS A 277 -2.48 19.59 -1.82
CA LYS A 277 -1.25 19.74 -1.02
C LYS A 277 -0.12 20.42 -1.80
N CYS A 278 0.05 20.08 -3.08
CA CYS A 278 1.05 20.72 -3.93
C CYS A 278 0.74 22.22 -4.14
N TYR A 279 -0.51 22.58 -4.44
CA TYR A 279 -0.92 23.99 -4.53
C TYR A 279 -0.71 24.75 -3.23
N GLU A 280 -0.98 24.11 -2.08
CA GLU A 280 -0.72 24.73 -0.79
C GLU A 280 0.78 24.99 -0.57
N ARG A 281 1.65 24.04 -0.94
CA ARG A 281 3.12 24.18 -0.86
C ARG A 281 3.65 25.29 -1.77
N LEU A 282 3.00 25.55 -2.90
CA LEU A 282 3.27 26.69 -3.78
C LEU A 282 2.74 28.03 -3.24
N GLY A 283 2.01 28.02 -2.12
CA GLY A 283 1.39 29.20 -1.56
C GLY A 283 0.08 29.64 -2.25
N ASN A 284 -0.44 28.80 -3.16
CA ASN A 284 -1.69 29.10 -3.86
C ASN A 284 -2.89 28.58 -3.07
N ALA A 285 -3.29 29.36 -2.05
CA ALA A 285 -4.33 28.96 -1.10
C ALA A 285 -5.72 28.77 -1.76
N GLU A 286 -6.04 29.53 -2.81
CA GLU A 286 -7.33 29.43 -3.49
C GLU A 286 -7.47 28.11 -4.23
N PHE A 287 -6.48 27.74 -5.05
CA PHE A 287 -6.47 26.47 -5.75
C PHE A 287 -6.37 25.29 -4.76
N ALA A 288 -5.54 25.40 -3.71
CA ALA A 288 -5.44 24.38 -2.68
C ALA A 288 -6.80 24.07 -2.07
N LEU A 289 -7.54 25.12 -1.63
CA LEU A 289 -8.87 24.95 -1.04
C LEU A 289 -9.87 24.33 -2.05
N ASN A 290 -9.85 24.77 -3.31
CA ASN A 290 -10.72 24.23 -4.34
C ASN A 290 -10.51 22.71 -4.50
N PHE A 291 -9.24 22.27 -4.63
CA PHE A 291 -8.93 20.85 -4.79
C PHE A 291 -9.20 20.03 -3.51
N TYR A 292 -8.98 20.60 -2.31
CA TYR A 292 -9.40 19.97 -1.06
C TYR A 292 -10.93 19.74 -1.01
N LEU A 293 -11.73 20.73 -1.42
CA LEU A 293 -13.18 20.58 -1.46
C LEU A 293 -13.64 19.58 -2.52
N LYS A 294 -12.98 19.52 -3.69
CA LYS A 294 -13.23 18.48 -4.69
C LYS A 294 -12.92 17.08 -4.14
N THR A 295 -11.83 16.92 -3.36
CA THR A 295 -11.47 15.65 -2.72
C THR A 295 -12.62 15.10 -1.88
N VAL A 296 -13.19 15.92 -1.00
CA VAL A 296 -14.27 15.48 -0.09
C VAL A 296 -15.64 15.45 -0.76
N HIS A 297 -15.78 16.04 -1.93
CA HIS A 297 -16.97 15.90 -2.77
C HIS A 297 -16.94 14.56 -3.51
N GLU A 298 -15.76 14.18 -4.03
CA GLU A 298 -15.54 12.92 -4.73
C GLU A 298 -15.66 11.72 -3.77
N ASP A 299 -15.04 11.82 -2.60
CA ASP A 299 -15.15 10.82 -1.55
C ASP A 299 -15.46 11.45 -0.20
N PRO A 300 -16.74 11.57 0.16
CA PRO A 300 -17.16 12.13 1.44
C PRO A 300 -16.75 11.29 2.67
N LEU A 301 -16.40 10.01 2.47
CA LEU A 301 -15.93 9.11 3.53
C LEU A 301 -14.41 9.12 3.71
N LEU A 302 -13.67 9.84 2.86
CA LEU A 302 -12.24 10.02 3.02
C LEU A 302 -11.94 11.00 4.16
N ASP A 303 -11.80 10.49 5.37
CA ASP A 303 -11.45 11.21 6.60
C ASP A 303 -10.20 12.09 6.42
N LYS A 304 -9.17 11.58 5.71
CA LYS A 304 -7.93 12.31 5.37
C LYS A 304 -8.16 13.58 4.55
N GLY A 305 -9.24 13.63 3.78
CA GLY A 305 -9.65 14.84 3.05
C GLY A 305 -10.11 15.92 4.01
N TRP A 306 -10.99 15.58 4.95
CA TRP A 306 -11.54 16.51 5.93
C TRP A 306 -10.49 17.04 6.90
N ILE A 307 -9.57 16.17 7.35
CA ILE A 307 -8.48 16.59 8.24
C ILE A 307 -7.46 17.49 7.50
N ALA A 308 -7.23 17.27 6.20
CA ALA A 308 -6.38 18.14 5.40
C ALA A 308 -6.98 19.55 5.27
N ILE A 309 -8.30 19.67 5.10
CA ILE A 309 -9.01 20.95 5.12
C ILE A 309 -8.92 21.60 6.51
N THR A 310 -9.06 20.82 7.56
CA THR A 310 -8.89 21.29 8.95
C THR A 310 -7.52 21.93 9.14
N ASP A 311 -6.46 21.19 8.79
CA ASP A 311 -5.08 21.66 8.91
C ASP A 311 -4.82 22.91 8.05
N PHE A 312 -5.42 22.97 6.85
CA PHE A 312 -5.38 24.17 6.00
C PHE A 312 -5.96 25.39 6.73
N TYR A 313 -7.15 25.27 7.31
CA TYR A 313 -7.77 26.39 8.03
C TYR A 313 -7.07 26.74 9.35
N ILE A 314 -6.46 25.77 10.04
CA ILE A 314 -5.58 26.03 11.21
C ILE A 314 -4.40 26.92 10.79
N ARG A 315 -3.72 26.62 9.68
CA ARG A 315 -2.62 27.42 9.15
C ARG A 315 -3.05 28.83 8.74
N GLN A 316 -4.29 28.97 8.25
CA GLN A 316 -4.92 30.28 7.95
C GLN A 316 -5.46 30.99 9.21
N LYS A 317 -5.31 30.42 10.41
CA LYS A 317 -5.85 30.92 11.67
C LYS A 317 -7.38 31.12 11.67
N ASN A 318 -8.09 30.40 10.76
CA ASN A 318 -9.55 30.40 10.72
C ASN A 318 -10.08 29.22 11.52
N TYR A 319 -10.00 29.33 12.84
CA TYR A 319 -10.33 28.25 13.75
C TYR A 319 -11.81 27.83 13.72
N GLN A 320 -12.73 28.78 13.42
CA GLN A 320 -14.16 28.44 13.30
C GLN A 320 -14.43 27.46 12.14
N LYS A 321 -13.82 27.71 10.98
CA LYS A 321 -13.93 26.77 9.85
C LYS A 321 -13.18 25.48 10.15
N ALA A 322 -12.01 25.55 10.78
CA ALA A 322 -11.26 24.35 11.18
C ALA A 322 -12.10 23.46 12.11
N LEU A 323 -12.84 24.05 13.07
CA LEU A 323 -13.74 23.31 13.96
C LEU A 323 -14.86 22.59 13.19
N TYR A 324 -15.44 23.23 12.20
CA TYR A 324 -16.46 22.59 11.35
C TYR A 324 -15.90 21.35 10.64
N TYR A 325 -14.70 21.45 10.04
CA TYR A 325 -14.14 20.37 9.24
C TYR A 325 -13.55 19.23 10.08
N VAL A 326 -12.97 19.53 11.26
CA VAL A 326 -12.50 18.45 12.15
C VAL A 326 -13.65 17.60 12.69
N ASN A 327 -14.81 18.21 12.96
CA ASN A 327 -16.01 17.48 13.35
C ASN A 327 -16.51 16.53 12.24
N LYS A 328 -16.30 16.88 10.94
CA LYS A 328 -16.58 15.97 9.83
C LYS A 328 -15.64 14.76 9.84
N ALA A 329 -14.34 14.99 10.08
CA ALA A 329 -13.37 13.89 10.18
C ALA A 329 -13.68 12.95 11.35
N ILE A 330 -13.99 13.50 12.54
CA ILE A 330 -14.39 12.73 13.74
C ILE A 330 -15.67 11.94 13.48
N GLY A 331 -16.61 12.49 12.72
CA GLY A 331 -17.86 11.80 12.37
C GLY A 331 -17.67 10.57 11.48
N ILE A 332 -16.53 10.46 10.80
CA ILE A 332 -16.16 9.32 9.94
C ILE A 332 -15.33 8.31 10.74
N ASP A 333 -14.30 8.78 11.42
CA ASP A 333 -13.40 7.97 12.25
C ASP A 333 -13.27 8.62 13.64
N GLY A 334 -14.20 8.25 14.54
CA GLY A 334 -14.27 8.78 15.90
C GLY A 334 -13.21 8.20 16.85
N ASP A 335 -12.52 7.15 16.45
CA ASP A 335 -11.48 6.50 17.28
C ASP A 335 -10.07 7.01 16.95
N ASN A 336 -9.93 7.90 15.98
CA ASN A 336 -8.63 8.42 15.56
C ASN A 336 -8.12 9.51 16.51
N PRO A 337 -7.04 9.24 17.28
CA PRO A 337 -6.55 10.16 18.28
C PRO A 337 -6.06 11.50 17.70
N LEU A 338 -5.56 11.50 16.45
CA LEU A 338 -5.09 12.71 15.77
C LEU A 338 -6.23 13.71 15.55
N TYR A 339 -7.45 13.24 15.26
CA TYR A 339 -8.59 14.11 15.00
C TYR A 339 -9.06 14.79 16.29
N TRP A 340 -9.12 14.03 17.39
CA TRP A 340 -9.42 14.57 18.70
C TRP A 340 -8.36 15.57 19.18
N LYS A 341 -7.09 15.32 18.90
CA LYS A 341 -6.01 16.25 19.19
C LYS A 341 -6.15 17.56 18.38
N ARG A 342 -6.52 17.47 17.07
CA ARG A 342 -6.82 18.65 16.25
C ARG A 342 -8.05 19.41 16.77
N PHE A 343 -9.10 18.69 17.15
CA PHE A 343 -10.29 19.27 17.77
C PHE A 343 -9.93 20.06 19.04
N ALA A 344 -9.14 19.44 19.92
CA ALA A 344 -8.68 20.08 21.14
C ALA A 344 -7.85 21.36 20.87
N ALA A 345 -6.89 21.27 19.97
CA ALA A 345 -6.04 22.41 19.59
C ALA A 345 -6.85 23.57 18.99
N VAL A 346 -7.85 23.27 18.16
CA VAL A 346 -8.75 24.28 17.57
C VAL A 346 -9.61 24.92 18.64
N ASN A 347 -10.18 24.14 19.55
CA ASN A 347 -11.01 24.67 20.65
C ASN A 347 -10.16 25.52 21.63
N SER A 348 -8.92 25.09 21.94
CA SER A 348 -7.98 25.91 22.73
C SER A 348 -7.72 27.26 22.07
N ALA A 349 -7.53 27.30 20.75
CA ALA A 349 -7.30 28.54 20.01
C ALA A 349 -8.56 29.42 19.93
N LEU A 350 -9.75 28.86 20.09
CA LEU A 350 -11.03 29.60 20.23
C LEU A 350 -11.36 29.96 21.67
N HIS A 351 -10.52 29.59 22.64
CA HIS A 351 -10.75 29.78 24.09
C HIS A 351 -11.93 28.98 24.64
N PHE A 352 -12.30 27.87 23.98
CA PHE A 352 -13.28 26.90 24.45
C PHE A 352 -12.55 25.78 25.21
N PHE A 353 -12.14 26.12 26.44
CA PHE A 353 -11.21 25.27 27.20
C PHE A 353 -11.84 23.95 27.69
N GLU A 354 -13.14 23.94 28.00
CA GLU A 354 -13.86 22.71 28.39
C GLU A 354 -13.91 21.69 27.22
N GLU A 355 -14.22 22.17 26.02
CA GLU A 355 -14.23 21.36 24.80
C GLU A 355 -12.81 20.93 24.41
N ALA A 356 -11.80 21.77 24.66
CA ALA A 356 -10.41 21.40 24.43
C ALA A 356 -9.95 20.29 25.38
N GLU A 357 -10.30 20.39 26.67
CA GLU A 357 -10.07 19.33 27.66
C GLU A 357 -10.70 18.01 27.20
N TYR A 358 -11.97 18.05 26.86
CA TYR A 358 -12.67 16.87 26.33
C TYR A 358 -11.96 16.25 25.15
N GLY A 359 -11.49 17.08 24.21
CA GLY A 359 -10.76 16.62 23.03
C GLY A 359 -9.42 15.94 23.35
N TYR A 360 -8.61 16.53 24.26
CA TYR A 360 -7.34 15.92 24.68
C TYR A 360 -7.57 14.60 25.43
N ARG A 361 -8.57 14.56 26.31
CA ARG A 361 -8.96 13.34 27.02
C ARG A 361 -9.35 12.25 26.03
N LYS A 362 -10.17 12.58 25.03
CA LYS A 362 -10.54 11.63 23.96
C LYS A 362 -9.34 11.18 23.14
N ALA A 363 -8.42 12.06 22.81
CA ALA A 363 -7.18 11.68 22.12
C ALA A 363 -6.37 10.66 22.94
N PHE A 364 -6.24 10.91 24.25
CA PHE A 364 -5.55 10.00 25.16
C PHE A 364 -6.28 8.63 25.30
N GLU A 365 -7.59 8.64 25.52
CA GLU A 365 -8.43 7.44 25.56
C GLU A 365 -8.32 6.60 24.28
N SER A 366 -8.13 7.26 23.12
CA SER A 366 -7.93 6.63 21.80
C SER A 366 -6.48 6.24 21.52
N GLY A 367 -5.57 6.39 22.49
CA GLY A 367 -4.18 5.90 22.41
C GLY A 367 -3.11 6.94 22.06
N ASP A 368 -3.40 8.24 22.06
CA ASP A 368 -2.36 9.27 21.89
C ASP A 368 -1.61 9.49 23.21
N VAL A 369 -0.51 8.79 23.37
CA VAL A 369 0.40 8.88 24.54
C VAL A 369 1.64 9.72 24.25
N ASN A 370 1.56 10.69 23.33
CA ASN A 370 2.68 11.58 23.02
C ASN A 370 2.85 12.66 24.08
N LEU A 371 4.10 13.05 24.35
CA LEU A 371 4.45 14.08 25.35
C LEU A 371 3.70 15.40 25.14
N ASP A 372 3.59 15.85 23.88
CA ASP A 372 2.91 17.10 23.55
C ASP A 372 1.40 17.06 23.85
N THR A 373 0.77 15.89 23.83
CA THR A 373 -0.63 15.72 24.21
C THR A 373 -0.80 15.95 25.72
N PHE A 374 0.05 15.37 26.53
CA PHE A 374 0.03 15.59 27.99
C PHE A 374 0.29 17.05 28.36
N THR A 375 1.30 17.66 27.76
CA THR A 375 1.66 19.05 28.06
C THR A 375 0.58 20.05 27.65
N LEU A 376 0.00 19.92 26.45
CA LEU A 376 -1.08 20.77 25.96
C LEU A 376 -2.38 20.55 26.74
N TRP A 377 -2.68 19.32 27.13
CA TRP A 377 -3.85 19.01 27.95
C TRP A 377 -3.72 19.66 29.33
N THR A 378 -2.56 19.57 29.96
CA THR A 378 -2.34 20.20 31.26
C THR A 378 -2.30 21.72 31.20
N ASP A 379 -1.89 22.31 30.07
CA ASP A 379 -2.06 23.76 29.85
C ASP A 379 -3.55 24.18 29.89
N VAL A 380 -4.42 23.39 29.22
CA VAL A 380 -5.87 23.64 29.22
C VAL A 380 -6.45 23.49 30.63
N LEU A 381 -6.08 22.44 31.35
CA LEU A 381 -6.52 22.22 32.74
C LEU A 381 -6.05 23.34 33.69
N GLN A 382 -4.84 23.87 33.45
CA GLN A 382 -4.36 25.04 34.21
C GLN A 382 -5.22 26.28 33.97
N PHE A 383 -5.68 26.53 32.73
CA PHE A 383 -6.60 27.59 32.40
C PHE A 383 -7.96 27.39 33.05
N LEU A 384 -8.43 26.16 33.17
CA LEU A 384 -9.68 25.83 33.87
C LEU A 384 -9.54 25.89 35.40
N GLY A 385 -8.31 25.95 35.93
CA GLY A 385 -8.03 25.93 37.37
C GLY A 385 -8.07 24.52 37.97
N GLU A 386 -8.09 23.47 37.14
CA GLU A 386 -8.12 22.08 37.55
C GLU A 386 -6.71 21.53 37.81
N PHE A 387 -6.02 22.11 38.80
CA PHE A 387 -4.62 21.78 39.07
C PHE A 387 -4.40 20.34 39.55
N GLU A 388 -5.35 19.78 40.28
CA GLU A 388 -5.26 18.39 40.79
C GLU A 388 -5.29 17.39 39.65
N THR A 389 -6.24 17.52 38.71
CA THR A 389 -6.33 16.69 37.51
C THR A 389 -5.08 16.85 36.64
N ALA A 390 -4.57 18.08 36.47
CA ALA A 390 -3.34 18.33 35.70
C ALA A 390 -2.12 17.63 36.34
N ILE A 391 -2.03 17.59 37.67
CA ILE A 391 -0.96 16.89 38.38
C ILE A 391 -1.08 15.38 38.14
N GLU A 392 -2.28 14.80 38.24
CA GLU A 392 -2.50 13.35 38.02
C GLU A 392 -2.06 12.94 36.61
N ILE A 393 -2.42 13.70 35.61
CA ILE A 393 -2.05 13.46 34.21
C ILE A 393 -0.53 13.54 34.00
N LEU A 394 0.15 14.55 34.59
CA LEU A 394 1.60 14.66 34.50
C LEU A 394 2.32 13.55 35.26
N LEU A 395 1.76 13.09 36.39
CA LEU A 395 2.31 11.94 37.12
C LEU A 395 2.18 10.64 36.29
N GLU A 396 1.09 10.48 35.53
CA GLU A 396 0.97 9.38 34.56
C GLU A 396 2.02 9.52 33.46
N ALA A 397 2.21 10.73 32.92
CA ALA A 397 3.22 11.02 31.91
C ALA A 397 4.65 10.72 32.41
N THR A 398 4.97 10.85 33.69
CA THR A 398 6.30 10.50 34.24
C THR A 398 6.61 9.02 34.11
N ASN A 399 5.60 8.13 34.11
CA ASN A 399 5.80 6.71 33.91
C ASN A 399 6.21 6.37 32.46
N LEU A 400 5.73 7.15 31.50
CA LEU A 400 6.03 7.00 30.08
C LEU A 400 7.32 7.74 29.67
N PHE A 401 7.60 8.87 30.32
CA PHE A 401 8.71 9.77 30.03
C PHE A 401 9.52 10.10 31.31
N PRO A 402 10.20 9.11 31.93
CA PRO A 402 10.82 9.30 33.26
C PRO A 402 12.00 10.28 33.30
N GLU A 403 12.61 10.56 32.14
CA GLU A 403 13.76 11.49 32.04
C GLU A 403 13.39 12.84 31.41
N GLU A 404 12.09 13.14 31.30
CA GLU A 404 11.64 14.37 30.64
C GLU A 404 11.57 15.53 31.66
N TYR A 405 12.50 16.46 31.52
CA TYR A 405 12.63 17.63 32.42
C TYR A 405 11.42 18.58 32.37
N GLU A 406 10.72 18.65 31.25
CA GLU A 406 9.57 19.54 31.09
C GLU A 406 8.43 19.13 32.02
N ILE A 407 8.16 17.82 32.13
CA ILE A 407 7.16 17.28 33.06
C ILE A 407 7.50 17.67 34.50
N GLU A 408 8.75 17.51 34.90
CA GLU A 408 9.19 17.83 36.25
C GLU A 408 9.04 19.33 36.57
N TYR A 409 9.37 20.22 35.64
CA TYR A 409 9.15 21.64 35.84
C TYR A 409 7.66 22.01 35.89
N ARG A 410 6.81 21.37 35.09
CA ARG A 410 5.36 21.57 35.09
C ARG A 410 4.74 21.09 36.39
N LEU A 411 5.12 19.89 36.87
CA LEU A 411 4.71 19.39 38.20
C LEU A 411 5.14 20.32 39.32
N ALA A 412 6.37 20.80 39.28
CA ALA A 412 6.85 21.79 40.28
C ALA A 412 5.94 23.05 40.29
N GLY A 413 5.64 23.58 39.09
CA GLY A 413 4.79 24.76 38.95
C GLY A 413 3.39 24.54 39.52
N LEU A 414 2.74 23.45 39.16
CA LEU A 414 1.39 23.11 39.62
C LEU A 414 1.36 22.84 41.13
N TYR A 415 2.31 22.10 41.70
CA TYR A 415 2.38 21.90 43.14
C TYR A 415 2.60 23.18 43.92
N PHE A 416 3.43 24.11 43.41
CA PHE A 416 3.56 25.43 44.03
C PHE A 416 2.28 26.25 43.92
N LEU A 417 1.52 26.16 42.82
CA LEU A 417 0.21 26.86 42.70
C LEU A 417 -0.81 26.29 43.70
N SER A 418 -0.79 24.97 43.92
CA SER A 418 -1.64 24.27 44.89
C SER A 418 -1.16 24.41 46.35
N ASN A 419 -0.13 25.24 46.61
CA ASN A 419 0.51 25.43 47.92
C ASN A 419 1.16 24.17 48.56
N GLU A 420 1.42 23.14 47.73
CA GLU A 420 2.14 21.91 48.13
C GLU A 420 3.67 22.10 47.98
N ASN A 421 4.26 23.02 48.71
CA ASN A 421 5.64 23.46 48.52
C ASN A 421 6.67 22.36 48.65
N ILE A 422 6.43 21.32 49.46
CA ILE A 422 7.36 20.17 49.64
C ILE A 422 7.49 19.39 48.34
N LYS A 423 6.35 19.03 47.73
CA LYS A 423 6.31 18.31 46.45
C LYS A 423 6.81 19.19 45.30
N GLY A 424 6.45 20.51 45.33
CA GLY A 424 6.94 21.48 44.36
C GLY A 424 8.48 21.55 44.35
N ASN A 425 9.11 21.60 45.53
CA ASN A 425 10.56 21.61 45.66
C ASN A 425 11.21 20.27 45.21
N PHE A 426 10.54 19.13 45.45
CA PHE A 426 11.01 17.83 44.98
C PHE A 426 11.09 17.78 43.45
N HIS A 427 10.02 18.12 42.75
CA HIS A 427 9.96 18.13 41.30
C HIS A 427 10.86 19.21 40.69
N LEU A 428 10.96 20.39 41.28
CA LEU A 428 11.91 21.43 40.89
C LEU A 428 13.35 20.91 40.91
N ASN A 429 13.73 20.21 41.96
CA ASN A 429 15.08 19.61 42.07
C ASN A 429 15.33 18.56 41.00
N ASN A 430 14.34 17.72 40.69
CA ASN A 430 14.44 16.74 39.63
C ASN A 430 14.61 17.42 38.25
N GLY A 431 13.79 18.39 37.94
CA GLY A 431 13.91 19.16 36.68
C GLY A 431 15.27 19.86 36.55
N LEU A 432 15.79 20.45 37.64
CA LEU A 432 17.13 21.06 37.67
C LEU A 432 18.25 20.03 37.48
N ARG A 433 18.09 18.81 37.99
CA ARG A 433 19.06 17.71 37.77
C ARG A 433 19.05 17.22 36.34
N LEU A 434 17.84 17.02 35.73
CA LEU A 434 17.69 16.54 34.39
C LEU A 434 18.16 17.59 33.37
N ASN A 435 17.75 18.84 33.52
CA ASN A 435 18.15 19.90 32.59
C ASN A 435 18.11 21.30 33.22
N TYR A 436 19.23 21.71 33.82
CA TYR A 436 19.36 23.06 34.42
C TYR A 436 19.19 24.20 33.40
N LYS A 437 19.61 23.99 32.14
CA LYS A 437 19.57 25.05 31.13
C LYS A 437 18.13 25.45 30.77
N ASN A 438 17.21 24.49 30.79
CA ASN A 438 15.81 24.70 30.42
C ASN A 438 14.89 25.05 31.61
N LYS A 439 15.46 25.51 32.73
CA LYS A 439 14.66 26.05 33.87
C LYS A 439 13.69 27.17 33.52
N THR A 440 13.87 27.79 32.35
CA THR A 440 12.96 28.82 31.82
C THR A 440 11.56 28.27 31.54
N VAL A 441 11.38 26.99 31.37
CA VAL A 441 10.06 26.31 31.31
C VAL A 441 9.19 26.75 32.48
N LEU A 442 9.74 26.75 33.71
CA LEU A 442 9.01 27.21 34.89
C LEU A 442 8.64 28.69 34.81
N LYS A 443 9.48 29.52 34.19
CA LYS A 443 9.20 30.96 33.99
C LYS A 443 8.11 31.16 32.96
N ASP A 444 8.17 30.42 31.88
CA ASP A 444 7.31 30.61 30.71
C ASP A 444 5.85 30.18 31.01
N TYR A 445 5.70 29.05 31.74
CA TYR A 445 4.38 28.52 32.10
C TYR A 445 3.86 28.92 33.48
N PHE A 446 4.74 29.28 34.43
CA PHE A 446 4.39 29.60 35.81
C PHE A 446 5.10 30.86 36.30
N PRO A 447 4.89 32.02 35.69
CA PRO A 447 5.63 33.24 36.01
C PRO A 447 5.47 33.67 37.49
N VAL A 448 4.28 33.49 38.06
CA VAL A 448 4.02 33.81 39.49
C VAL A 448 4.83 32.91 40.43
N VAL A 449 5.00 31.62 40.07
CA VAL A 449 5.83 30.66 40.83
C VAL A 449 7.32 31.01 40.67
N TRP A 450 7.74 31.35 39.44
CA TRP A 450 9.12 31.76 39.17
C TRP A 450 9.60 32.92 40.03
N GLU A 451 8.75 33.91 40.31
CA GLU A 451 9.09 35.09 41.12
C GLU A 451 9.18 34.81 42.63
N ARG A 452 8.74 33.66 43.11
CA ARG A 452 8.84 33.30 44.53
C ARG A 452 10.29 33.23 44.98
N THR A 453 10.61 33.91 46.09
CA THR A 453 11.99 33.95 46.65
C THR A 453 12.55 32.55 46.96
N GLU A 454 11.70 31.66 47.45
CA GLU A 454 12.09 30.28 47.74
C GLU A 454 12.49 29.52 46.50
N VAL A 455 11.79 29.66 45.37
CA VAL A 455 12.08 29.03 44.08
C VAL A 455 13.41 29.56 43.52
N GLN A 456 13.60 30.89 43.55
CA GLN A 456 14.85 31.51 43.09
C GLN A 456 16.05 31.10 43.91
N ASN A 457 15.90 30.97 45.23
CA ASN A 457 16.94 30.51 46.11
C ASN A 457 17.31 29.03 45.82
N GLN A 458 16.32 28.19 45.50
CA GLN A 458 16.59 26.80 45.18
C GLN A 458 17.31 26.67 43.82
N ILE A 459 16.90 27.41 42.80
CA ILE A 459 17.59 27.47 41.52
C ILE A 459 19.04 27.98 41.67
N ALA A 460 19.28 28.97 42.51
CA ALA A 460 20.61 29.52 42.73
C ALA A 460 21.55 28.54 43.42
N LYS A 461 21.05 27.64 44.28
CA LYS A 461 21.84 26.58 44.93
C LYS A 461 22.37 25.55 43.92
N PHE A 462 21.62 25.26 42.84
CA PHE A 462 22.05 24.33 41.79
C PHE A 462 23.08 24.95 40.82
N LYS A 463 23.26 26.27 40.81
CA LYS A 463 24.26 26.94 39.98
C LYS A 463 25.71 26.76 40.45
N LYS A 464 25.87 26.29 41.70
CA LYS A 464 27.18 25.97 42.25
C LYS A 464 27.56 24.52 42.00
#